data_34ea77753f0679968cb3501da99dd544
#
_entry.id   34ea77753f0679968cb3501da99dd544
#
_cell.length_a   1.000
_cell.length_b   1.000
_cell.length_c   1.000
_cell.angle_alpha   90.00
_cell.angle_beta   90.00
_cell.angle_gamma   90.00
#
_symmetry.space_group_name_H-M   'P 1'
#
loop_
_entity.id
_entity.type
_entity.pdbx_description
1 polymer ?
#
loop_
_entity_poly.entity_id
_entity_poly.type
_entity_poly.pdbx_seq_one_letter_code
_entity_poly.pdbx_strand_id
1 'polypeptide(L)'
;LVRSRGLGDVYKRQHMDYEIQYKMTIDYVDRILEANKDILDVYRVCIPFRVATCTSMYQSFWRPWEDSKKNIWVRPMPKKAMTKDDFPFYNTTMWDYEFQMRFAQWIHNKNDAVRTCCLIGIRTQESFNRWRCIYMSRKFQMYHKYKWTTKVGNDIYNAYPIYDWKTTDVWTANGKFQWDYNVLYDLYYRAGVNLERQRVASPFINEAQESLQLYRVLDPNTWGKMVGRVNGVNFTGMYGGTHAMGWQSVKLPEGLSLI
;
A
#
# COMPACT_ATOMS: atom_id res chain seq x y z
N LEU A 1 -11.47 18.44 -8.45
CA LEU A 1 -10.12 18.94 -8.78
C LEU A 1 -10.24 20.32 -9.37
N VAL A 2 -9.91 21.34 -8.57
CA VAL A 2 -9.76 22.72 -9.11
C VAL A 2 -8.49 22.71 -9.94
N ARG A 3 -8.59 22.88 -11.26
CA ARG A 3 -7.43 23.13 -12.12
C ARG A 3 -6.76 24.42 -11.64
N SER A 4 -5.59 24.32 -11.04
CA SER A 4 -4.69 25.44 -10.83
C SER A 4 -4.26 25.96 -12.20
N ARG A 5 -4.85 27.07 -12.67
CA ARG A 5 -4.38 27.77 -13.87
C ARG A 5 -3.24 28.67 -13.43
N GLY A 6 -2.00 28.28 -13.73
CA GLY A 6 -0.90 29.24 -13.75
C GLY A 6 0.35 28.97 -12.91
N LEU A 7 0.41 27.92 -12.16
CA LEU A 7 1.64 27.47 -11.49
C LEU A 7 1.91 26.07 -12.01
N GLY A 8 2.90 25.82 -12.79
CA GLY A 8 3.25 24.57 -13.46
C GLY A 8 3.27 23.31 -12.60
N ASP A 9 2.20 23.08 -11.82
CA ASP A 9 2.01 21.91 -10.97
C ASP A 9 1.86 20.67 -11.84
N VAL A 10 2.78 19.75 -11.69
CA VAL A 10 2.75 18.48 -12.42
C VAL A 10 2.29 17.40 -11.47
N TYR A 11 1.10 16.86 -11.70
CA TYR A 11 0.54 15.80 -10.89
C TYR A 11 1.10 14.45 -11.31
N LYS A 12 1.70 13.75 -10.35
CA LYS A 12 2.29 12.42 -10.55
C LYS A 12 1.53 11.40 -9.71
N ARG A 13 1.24 10.24 -10.29
CA ARG A 13 0.67 9.10 -9.56
C ARG A 13 1.67 7.95 -9.58
N GLN A 14 2.31 7.69 -8.45
CA GLN A 14 3.04 6.45 -8.22
C GLN A 14 2.07 5.33 -7.85
N HIS A 15 2.14 4.20 -8.55
CA HIS A 15 1.48 2.96 -8.18
C HIS A 15 2.52 1.86 -8.03
N MET A 16 2.71 1.38 -6.81
CA MET A 16 3.58 0.24 -6.50
C MET A 16 2.81 -1.04 -6.80
N ASP A 17 3.17 -1.70 -7.87
CA ASP A 17 2.53 -2.94 -8.31
C ASP A 17 3.29 -4.15 -7.74
N TYR A 18 2.73 -4.79 -6.74
CA TYR A 18 3.35 -5.92 -6.02
C TYR A 18 3.14 -7.29 -6.69
N GLU A 19 2.79 -7.37 -7.97
CA GLU A 19 2.53 -8.63 -8.70
C GLU A 19 1.27 -9.36 -8.19
N ILE A 20 1.19 -9.63 -6.90
CA ILE A 20 0.10 -10.42 -6.29
C ILE A 20 -0.89 -9.50 -5.60
N GLN A 21 -2.02 -9.31 -6.24
CA GLN A 21 -3.17 -8.56 -5.76
C GLN A 21 -4.45 -9.22 -6.27
N TYR A 22 -5.58 -9.01 -5.59
CA TYR A 22 -6.88 -9.41 -6.10
C TYR A 22 -7.14 -8.83 -7.50
N LYS A 23 -7.73 -9.63 -8.38
CA LYS A 23 -8.11 -9.15 -9.71
C LYS A 23 -8.97 -7.89 -9.64
N MET A 24 -9.93 -7.83 -8.72
CA MET A 24 -10.80 -6.66 -8.53
C MET A 24 -10.01 -5.39 -8.18
N THR A 25 -8.94 -5.52 -7.41
CA THR A 25 -8.04 -4.39 -7.07
C THR A 25 -7.30 -3.91 -8.31
N ILE A 26 -6.80 -4.83 -9.13
CA ILE A 26 -6.10 -4.49 -10.38
C ILE A 26 -7.06 -3.78 -11.33
N ASP A 27 -8.26 -4.32 -11.52
CA ASP A 27 -9.29 -3.74 -12.39
C ASP A 27 -9.72 -2.33 -11.91
N TYR A 28 -9.83 -2.14 -10.60
CA TYR A 28 -10.11 -0.83 -10.02
C TYR A 28 -8.98 0.18 -10.27
N VAL A 29 -7.73 -0.23 -10.04
CA VAL A 29 -6.56 0.62 -10.30
C VAL A 29 -6.51 1.00 -11.78
N ASP A 30 -6.71 0.06 -12.69
CA ASP A 30 -6.68 0.31 -14.13
C ASP A 30 -7.78 1.30 -14.54
N ARG A 31 -9.01 1.18 -14.01
CA ARG A 31 -10.10 2.14 -14.26
C ARG A 31 -9.75 3.55 -13.76
N ILE A 32 -9.25 3.67 -12.55
CA ILE A 32 -8.90 4.99 -11.97
C ILE A 32 -7.74 5.64 -12.73
N LEU A 33 -6.72 4.87 -13.13
CA LEU A 33 -5.60 5.41 -13.89
C LEU A 33 -6.05 5.86 -15.30
N GLU A 34 -6.89 5.07 -15.97
CA GLU A 34 -7.43 5.44 -17.28
C GLU A 34 -8.34 6.67 -17.20
N ALA A 35 -9.22 6.75 -16.21
CA ALA A 35 -10.13 7.89 -16.01
C ALA A 35 -9.40 9.22 -15.74
N ASN A 36 -8.16 9.17 -15.27
CA ASN A 36 -7.38 10.35 -14.91
C ASN A 36 -6.11 10.56 -15.78
N LYS A 37 -5.96 9.83 -16.88
CA LYS A 37 -4.76 9.85 -17.72
C LYS A 37 -4.40 11.23 -18.30
N ASP A 38 -5.41 12.09 -18.48
CA ASP A 38 -5.22 13.43 -19.07
C ASP A 38 -4.71 14.46 -18.05
N ILE A 39 -4.71 14.11 -16.74
CA ILE A 39 -4.29 15.00 -15.65
C ILE A 39 -3.16 14.43 -14.80
N LEU A 40 -2.89 13.13 -14.90
CA LEU A 40 -1.88 12.45 -14.08
C LEU A 40 -0.80 11.81 -14.97
N ASP A 41 0.45 12.12 -14.70
CA ASP A 41 1.56 11.28 -15.16
C ASP A 41 1.64 10.03 -14.28
N VAL A 42 1.37 8.88 -14.86
CA VAL A 42 1.30 7.62 -14.13
C VAL A 42 2.63 6.88 -14.17
N TYR A 43 3.14 6.54 -13.00
CA TYR A 43 4.32 5.71 -12.79
C TYR A 43 3.88 4.37 -12.18
N ARG A 44 3.65 3.37 -13.03
CA ARG A 44 3.31 2.01 -12.59
C ARG A 44 4.58 1.21 -12.40
N VAL A 45 5.00 1.06 -11.16
CA VAL A 45 6.29 0.52 -10.77
C VAL A 45 6.18 -0.99 -10.57
N CYS A 46 6.85 -1.77 -11.40
CA CYS A 46 6.92 -3.23 -11.36
C CYS A 46 8.39 -3.68 -11.21
N ILE A 47 8.91 -3.64 -10.00
CA ILE A 47 10.33 -3.93 -9.72
C ILE A 47 10.52 -4.92 -8.56
N PRO A 48 11.61 -5.69 -8.53
CA PRO A 48 11.86 -6.72 -7.53
C PRO A 48 12.50 -6.18 -6.24
N PHE A 49 11.91 -5.17 -5.61
CA PHE A 49 12.32 -4.75 -4.28
C PHE A 49 11.94 -5.78 -3.21
N ARG A 50 12.48 -5.65 -2.00
CA ARG A 50 12.10 -6.48 -0.86
C ARG A 50 10.76 -6.00 -0.30
N VAL A 51 9.82 -6.93 -0.19
CA VAL A 51 8.53 -6.71 0.48
C VAL A 51 8.44 -7.66 1.66
N ALA A 52 8.12 -7.16 2.84
CA ALA A 52 8.00 -7.96 4.04
C ALA A 52 6.97 -9.09 3.85
N THR A 53 7.27 -10.26 4.39
CA THR A 53 6.34 -11.39 4.46
C THR A 53 6.39 -12.04 5.83
N CYS A 54 5.23 -12.45 6.32
CA CYS A 54 5.06 -13.22 7.54
C CYS A 54 4.57 -14.65 7.27
N THR A 55 4.53 -15.08 6.01
CA THR A 55 4.06 -16.40 5.62
C THR A 55 5.09 -17.52 5.85
N SER A 56 6.35 -17.18 6.08
CA SER A 56 7.43 -18.14 6.30
C SER A 56 8.29 -17.74 7.49
N MET A 57 8.66 -18.71 8.32
CA MET A 57 9.62 -18.52 9.43
C MET A 57 11.07 -18.36 8.94
N TYR A 58 11.36 -18.81 7.71
CA TYR A 58 12.72 -18.83 7.15
C TYR A 58 12.99 -17.65 6.20
N GLN A 59 11.95 -16.94 5.79
CA GLN A 59 12.07 -15.89 4.80
C GLN A 59 11.27 -14.66 5.25
N SER A 60 11.97 -13.58 5.59
CA SER A 60 11.38 -12.33 6.08
C SER A 60 10.86 -11.41 4.96
N PHE A 61 11.20 -11.69 3.71
CA PHE A 61 10.76 -10.91 2.56
C PHE A 61 10.56 -11.79 1.33
N TRP A 62 9.80 -11.30 0.37
CA TRP A 62 9.70 -11.82 -0.98
C TRP A 62 9.95 -10.69 -1.99
N ARG A 63 10.10 -11.03 -3.28
CA ARG A 63 10.31 -10.05 -4.33
C ARG A 63 9.24 -10.20 -5.40
N PRO A 64 8.35 -9.20 -5.59
CA PRO A 64 7.48 -9.15 -6.75
C PRO A 64 8.34 -9.01 -8.02
N TRP A 65 7.82 -9.44 -9.14
CA TRP A 65 8.45 -9.26 -10.47
C TRP A 65 9.92 -9.72 -10.55
N GLU A 66 10.32 -10.69 -9.75
CA GLU A 66 11.66 -11.25 -9.74
C GLU A 66 11.95 -11.97 -11.06
N ASP A 67 12.97 -11.52 -11.83
CA ASP A 67 13.27 -12.02 -13.17
C ASP A 67 13.54 -13.53 -13.19
N SER A 68 14.25 -14.06 -12.18
CA SER A 68 14.53 -15.49 -12.04
C SER A 68 13.29 -16.36 -11.87
N LYS A 69 12.14 -15.77 -11.52
CA LYS A 69 10.85 -16.43 -11.32
C LYS A 69 9.79 -16.02 -12.32
N LYS A 70 10.19 -15.47 -13.45
CA LYS A 70 9.29 -14.95 -14.49
C LYS A 70 8.28 -16.00 -14.98
N ASN A 71 8.69 -17.25 -15.05
CA ASN A 71 7.85 -18.39 -15.47
C ASN A 71 6.72 -18.73 -14.50
N ILE A 72 6.81 -18.27 -13.25
CA ILE A 72 5.80 -18.50 -12.20
C ILE A 72 5.19 -17.19 -11.66
N TRP A 73 5.36 -16.07 -12.35
CA TRP A 73 4.63 -14.86 -11.99
C TRP A 73 3.12 -15.11 -11.99
N VAL A 74 2.44 -14.54 -11.02
CA VAL A 74 1.00 -14.77 -10.85
C VAL A 74 0.19 -14.20 -12.02
N ARG A 75 0.69 -13.15 -12.66
CA ARG A 75 0.11 -12.54 -13.84
C ARG A 75 1.18 -11.92 -14.75
N PRO A 76 0.86 -11.63 -16.01
CA PRO A 76 1.77 -10.91 -16.88
C PRO A 76 2.01 -9.48 -16.37
N MET A 77 3.22 -8.96 -16.61
CA MET A 77 3.55 -7.58 -16.31
C MET A 77 2.71 -6.63 -17.17
N PRO A 78 2.19 -5.53 -16.62
CA PRO A 78 1.43 -4.53 -17.37
C PRO A 78 2.25 -3.91 -18.51
N LYS A 79 1.61 -3.63 -19.65
CA LYS A 79 2.30 -3.12 -20.88
C LYS A 79 3.07 -1.80 -20.66
N LYS A 80 2.60 -0.94 -19.76
CA LYS A 80 3.22 0.36 -19.43
C LYS A 80 3.92 0.34 -18.09
N ALA A 81 4.39 -0.84 -17.66
CA ALA A 81 5.14 -0.97 -16.41
C ALA A 81 6.51 -0.33 -16.53
N MET A 82 6.91 0.37 -15.47
CA MET A 82 8.29 0.79 -15.27
C MET A 82 9.03 -0.29 -14.49
N THR A 83 10.20 -0.64 -14.98
CA THR A 83 11.04 -1.73 -14.46
C THR A 83 12.24 -1.19 -13.68
N LYS A 84 13.06 -2.07 -13.17
CA LYS A 84 14.28 -1.69 -12.46
C LYS A 84 15.23 -0.81 -13.29
N ASP A 85 15.21 -0.95 -14.60
CA ASP A 85 16.12 -0.24 -15.53
C ASP A 85 15.70 1.24 -15.73
N ASP A 86 14.45 1.57 -15.39
CA ASP A 86 13.94 2.94 -15.44
C ASP A 86 14.34 3.81 -14.24
N PHE A 87 14.92 3.19 -13.19
CA PHE A 87 15.25 3.86 -11.92
C PHE A 87 16.73 3.76 -11.59
N PRO A 88 17.53 4.79 -11.89
CA PRO A 88 18.98 4.75 -11.69
C PRO A 88 19.41 4.61 -10.22
N PHE A 89 18.48 4.87 -9.29
CA PHE A 89 18.73 4.73 -7.86
C PHE A 89 18.37 3.35 -7.31
N TYR A 90 17.79 2.45 -8.13
CA TYR A 90 17.42 1.12 -7.69
C TYR A 90 18.65 0.25 -7.41
N ASN A 91 18.54 -0.57 -6.36
CA ASN A 91 19.47 -1.66 -6.09
C ASN A 91 18.73 -2.90 -5.57
N THR A 92 19.37 -4.06 -5.70
CA THR A 92 18.76 -5.36 -5.40
C THR A 92 18.48 -5.61 -3.90
N THR A 93 19.04 -4.80 -3.00
CA THR A 93 18.82 -4.92 -1.54
C THR A 93 17.73 -4.01 -1.01
N MET A 94 17.22 -3.13 -1.87
CA MET A 94 16.25 -2.08 -1.52
C MET A 94 14.92 -2.66 -1.05
N TRP A 95 14.35 -2.08 0.00
CA TRP A 95 13.00 -2.32 0.45
C TRP A 95 12.01 -1.40 -0.26
N ASP A 96 10.74 -1.80 -0.30
CA ASP A 96 9.66 -1.03 -0.92
C ASP A 96 9.50 0.38 -0.35
N TYR A 97 9.62 0.54 0.98
CA TYR A 97 9.56 1.86 1.64
C TYR A 97 10.77 2.74 1.32
N GLU A 98 11.96 2.16 1.14
CA GLU A 98 13.15 2.91 0.69
C GLU A 98 12.98 3.39 -0.74
N PHE A 99 12.40 2.55 -1.61
CA PHE A 99 12.08 2.95 -2.97
C PHE A 99 11.13 4.14 -2.99
N GLN A 100 10.07 4.14 -2.18
CA GLN A 100 9.11 5.26 -2.12
C GLN A 100 9.80 6.58 -1.77
N MET A 101 10.71 6.59 -0.79
CA MET A 101 11.45 7.80 -0.40
C MET A 101 12.38 8.27 -1.54
N ARG A 102 13.13 7.37 -2.16
CA ARG A 102 14.03 7.70 -3.26
C ARG A 102 13.27 8.10 -4.53
N PHE A 103 12.11 7.53 -4.76
CA PHE A 103 11.24 7.94 -5.85
C PHE A 103 10.79 9.39 -5.70
N ALA A 104 10.38 9.81 -4.51
CA ALA A 104 10.01 11.20 -4.26
C ALA A 104 11.18 12.18 -4.55
N GLN A 105 12.39 11.83 -4.13
CA GLN A 105 13.59 12.62 -4.44
C GLN A 105 13.91 12.62 -5.94
N TRP A 106 13.81 11.48 -6.59
CA TRP A 106 14.06 11.36 -8.02
C TRP A 106 13.07 12.19 -8.85
N ILE A 107 11.79 12.15 -8.52
CA ILE A 107 10.74 12.95 -9.18
C ILE A 107 10.97 14.46 -8.93
N HIS A 108 11.33 14.83 -7.71
CA HIS A 108 11.66 16.22 -7.37
C HIS A 108 12.77 16.74 -8.29
N ASN A 109 13.88 16.03 -8.37
CA ASN A 109 15.03 16.40 -9.18
C ASN A 109 14.70 16.37 -10.69
N LYS A 110 13.99 15.32 -11.16
CA LYS A 110 13.63 15.15 -12.57
C LYS A 110 12.77 16.29 -13.12
N ASN A 111 11.94 16.91 -12.27
CA ASN A 111 11.07 18.01 -12.67
C ASN A 111 11.63 19.38 -12.27
N ASP A 112 12.85 19.44 -11.77
CA ASP A 112 13.48 20.67 -11.25
C ASP A 112 12.51 21.43 -10.32
N ALA A 113 11.87 20.68 -9.44
CA ALA A 113 10.79 21.19 -8.61
C ALA A 113 11.34 22.02 -7.45
N VAL A 114 10.80 23.21 -7.24
CA VAL A 114 11.12 24.04 -6.07
C VAL A 114 10.65 23.35 -4.78
N ARG A 115 9.53 22.65 -4.85
CA ARG A 115 8.97 21.90 -3.73
C ARG A 115 8.13 20.74 -4.21
N THR A 116 8.19 19.60 -3.48
CA THR A 116 7.39 18.41 -3.75
C THR A 116 6.51 18.08 -2.56
N CYS A 117 5.23 17.87 -2.81
CA CYS A 117 4.26 17.40 -1.83
C CYS A 117 3.77 15.99 -2.21
N CYS A 118 4.03 15.00 -1.35
CA CYS A 118 3.54 13.64 -1.49
C CYS A 118 2.23 13.48 -0.71
N LEU A 119 1.10 13.36 -1.39
CA LEU A 119 -0.21 13.11 -0.75
C LEU A 119 -0.33 11.65 -0.36
N ILE A 120 -0.50 11.37 0.93
CA ILE A 120 -0.56 10.02 1.50
C ILE A 120 -1.86 9.86 2.28
N GLY A 121 -2.70 8.92 1.86
CA GLY A 121 -4.03 8.69 2.43
C GLY A 121 -4.03 7.83 3.70
N ILE A 122 -3.03 7.96 4.59
CA ILE A 122 -3.03 7.26 5.88
C ILE A 122 -3.90 7.97 6.90
N ARG A 123 -4.51 7.18 7.80
CA ARG A 123 -5.35 7.67 8.89
C ARG A 123 -4.82 7.17 10.23
N THR A 124 -4.92 7.99 11.25
CA THR A 124 -4.43 7.66 12.61
C THR A 124 -5.17 6.49 13.23
N GLN A 125 -6.44 6.30 12.90
CA GLN A 125 -7.26 5.18 13.35
C GLN A 125 -6.73 3.80 12.90
N GLU A 126 -5.97 3.74 11.80
CA GLU A 126 -5.59 2.46 11.21
C GLU A 126 -4.54 1.69 12.01
N SER A 127 -3.62 2.37 12.70
CA SER A 127 -2.65 1.74 13.59
C SER A 127 -1.91 2.76 14.44
N PHE A 128 -1.36 2.28 15.57
CA PHE A 128 -0.49 3.08 16.44
C PHE A 128 0.73 3.63 15.70
N ASN A 129 1.32 2.86 14.79
CA ASN A 129 2.46 3.31 13.98
C ASN A 129 2.09 4.49 13.07
N ARG A 130 0.88 4.49 12.47
CA ARG A 130 0.40 5.60 11.64
C ARG A 130 0.09 6.83 12.49
N TRP A 131 -0.53 6.64 13.64
CA TRP A 131 -0.73 7.71 14.61
C TRP A 131 0.59 8.34 15.03
N ARG A 132 1.58 7.51 15.40
CA ARG A 132 2.92 7.96 15.81
C ARG A 132 3.63 8.73 14.70
N CYS A 133 3.55 8.27 13.47
CA CYS A 133 4.15 8.93 12.30
C CYS A 133 3.69 10.39 12.16
N ILE A 134 2.44 10.68 12.49
CA ILE A 134 1.84 12.00 12.36
C ILE A 134 2.03 12.85 13.63
N TYR A 135 1.66 12.31 14.80
CA TYR A 135 1.64 13.08 16.04
C TYR A 135 3.00 13.25 16.72
N MET A 136 3.93 12.33 16.49
CA MET A 136 5.27 12.41 17.04
C MET A 136 6.28 13.13 16.12
N SER A 137 5.84 13.67 15.02
CA SER A 137 6.67 14.50 14.15
C SER A 137 7.15 15.74 14.91
N ARG A 138 8.47 15.94 14.91
CA ARG A 138 9.06 17.11 15.58
C ARG A 138 8.67 18.38 14.83
N LYS A 139 8.52 19.51 15.55
CA LYS A 139 8.09 20.81 14.98
C LYS A 139 8.89 21.22 13.73
N PHE A 140 10.20 20.95 13.71
CA PHE A 140 11.08 21.29 12.57
C PHE A 140 10.89 20.38 11.33
N GLN A 141 10.17 19.28 11.48
CA GLN A 141 9.85 18.37 10.37
C GLN A 141 8.52 18.71 9.70
N MET A 142 7.76 19.66 10.24
CA MET A 142 6.49 20.08 9.66
C MET A 142 6.72 21.15 8.59
N TYR A 143 5.85 21.18 7.58
CA TYR A 143 5.76 22.32 6.68
C TYR A 143 5.05 23.46 7.43
N HIS A 144 5.79 24.53 7.74
CA HIS A 144 5.32 25.59 8.63
C HIS A 144 4.80 24.99 9.97
N LYS A 145 3.52 25.24 10.30
CA LYS A 145 2.85 24.75 11.52
C LYS A 145 1.82 23.62 11.24
N TYR A 146 1.79 23.09 10.02
CA TYR A 146 0.79 22.08 9.64
C TYR A 146 1.19 20.70 10.15
N LYS A 147 0.57 20.28 11.28
CA LYS A 147 0.85 19.00 11.97
C LYS A 147 0.62 17.77 11.12
N TRP A 148 -0.21 17.88 10.07
CA TRP A 148 -0.49 16.81 9.10
C TRP A 148 0.53 16.75 7.95
N THR A 149 1.71 17.29 8.16
CA THR A 149 2.82 17.22 7.19
C THR A 149 4.11 16.77 7.85
N THR A 150 4.98 16.10 7.11
CA THR A 150 6.30 15.68 7.60
C THR A 150 7.35 15.89 6.51
N LYS A 151 8.44 16.55 6.83
CA LYS A 151 9.59 16.71 5.94
C LYS A 151 10.30 15.37 5.79
N VAL A 152 10.49 14.91 4.55
CA VAL A 152 11.14 13.64 4.21
C VAL A 152 12.38 13.81 3.33
N GLY A 153 12.64 15.01 2.87
CA GLY A 153 13.82 15.37 2.07
C GLY A 153 13.98 16.90 2.00
N ASN A 154 14.96 17.37 1.24
CA ASN A 154 15.10 18.81 0.98
C ASN A 154 13.93 19.26 0.10
N ASP A 155 13.11 20.16 0.66
CA ASP A 155 11.88 20.66 0.04
C ASP A 155 10.88 19.59 -0.42
N ILE A 156 10.96 18.39 0.21
CA ILE A 156 10.03 17.27 -0.02
C ILE A 156 9.27 16.98 1.27
N TYR A 157 7.95 16.98 1.18
CA TYR A 157 7.05 16.81 2.31
C TYR A 157 5.99 15.73 2.02
N ASN A 158 5.74 14.88 3.00
CA ASN A 158 4.53 14.07 3.04
C ASN A 158 3.40 14.91 3.63
N ALA A 159 2.22 14.80 3.05
CA ALA A 159 1.01 15.43 3.55
C ALA A 159 -0.09 14.37 3.71
N TYR A 160 -0.77 14.42 4.84
CA TYR A 160 -1.77 13.43 5.27
C TYR A 160 -3.16 14.08 5.35
N PRO A 161 -3.83 14.37 4.22
CA PRO A 161 -5.04 15.21 4.18
C PRO A 161 -6.24 14.62 4.90
N ILE A 162 -6.28 13.30 5.11
CA ILE A 162 -7.37 12.59 5.77
C ILE A 162 -6.91 11.90 7.08
N TYR A 163 -5.86 12.39 7.71
CA TYR A 163 -5.21 11.74 8.85
C TYR A 163 -6.15 11.53 10.05
N ASP A 164 -7.10 12.40 10.26
CA ASP A 164 -8.08 12.42 11.35
C ASP A 164 -9.42 11.74 10.99
N TRP A 165 -9.57 11.28 9.76
CA TRP A 165 -10.80 10.59 9.32
C TRP A 165 -10.92 9.20 9.95
N LYS A 166 -12.15 8.86 10.33
CA LYS A 166 -12.55 7.49 10.68
C LYS A 166 -12.90 6.69 9.43
N THR A 167 -12.98 5.38 9.56
CA THR A 167 -13.45 4.51 8.46
C THR A 167 -14.86 4.90 8.01
N THR A 168 -15.74 5.28 8.96
CA THR A 168 -17.10 5.77 8.69
C THR A 168 -17.10 7.06 7.88
N ASP A 169 -16.13 7.97 8.11
CA ASP A 169 -16.06 9.23 7.37
C ASP A 169 -15.70 8.99 5.90
N VAL A 170 -14.81 8.01 5.64
CA VAL A 170 -14.46 7.60 4.27
C VAL A 170 -15.70 7.08 3.54
N TRP A 171 -16.48 6.20 4.15
CA TRP A 171 -17.69 5.64 3.54
C TRP A 171 -18.80 6.68 3.40
N THR A 172 -18.95 7.59 4.36
CA THR A 172 -19.89 8.72 4.27
C THR A 172 -19.54 9.64 3.12
N ALA A 173 -18.26 9.97 2.97
CA ALA A 173 -17.79 10.79 1.84
C ALA A 173 -17.98 10.06 0.50
N ASN A 174 -17.63 8.76 0.43
CA ASN A 174 -17.86 7.97 -0.77
C ASN A 174 -19.36 7.97 -1.16
N GLY A 175 -20.25 7.70 -0.23
CA GLY A 175 -21.70 7.71 -0.47
C GLY A 175 -22.23 9.10 -0.87
N LYS A 176 -21.71 10.17 -0.28
CA LYS A 176 -22.09 11.55 -0.59
C LYS A 176 -21.64 12.00 -1.98
N PHE A 177 -20.40 11.66 -2.37
CA PHE A 177 -19.80 12.14 -3.61
C PHE A 177 -19.85 11.11 -4.73
N GLN A 178 -20.38 9.91 -4.48
CA GLN A 178 -20.54 8.83 -5.47
C GLN A 178 -19.22 8.49 -6.17
N TRP A 179 -18.12 8.42 -5.41
CA TRP A 179 -16.82 8.03 -5.96
C TRP A 179 -16.79 6.55 -6.34
N ASP A 180 -16.10 6.23 -7.41
CA ASP A 180 -15.75 4.84 -7.72
C ASP A 180 -14.83 4.28 -6.63
N TYR A 181 -15.03 3.02 -6.26
CA TYR A 181 -14.22 2.33 -5.26
C TYR A 181 -13.99 0.86 -5.62
N ASN A 182 -13.07 0.24 -4.90
CA ASN A 182 -12.73 -1.15 -5.11
C ASN A 182 -13.84 -2.07 -4.56
N VAL A 183 -14.52 -2.80 -5.43
CA VAL A 183 -15.59 -3.75 -5.08
C VAL A 183 -15.15 -4.84 -4.09
N LEU A 184 -13.84 -5.05 -3.92
CA LEU A 184 -13.31 -5.97 -2.92
C LEU A 184 -13.77 -5.63 -1.50
N TYR A 185 -14.02 -4.35 -1.19
CA TYR A 185 -14.56 -3.95 0.11
C TYR A 185 -15.95 -4.52 0.38
N ASP A 186 -16.82 -4.58 -0.64
CA ASP A 186 -18.14 -5.21 -0.52
C ASP A 186 -18.02 -6.71 -0.28
N LEU A 187 -17.08 -7.36 -0.97
CA LEU A 187 -16.83 -8.78 -0.80
C LEU A 187 -16.27 -9.10 0.59
N TYR A 188 -15.38 -8.28 1.11
CA TYR A 188 -14.89 -8.39 2.48
C TYR A 188 -16.01 -8.21 3.51
N TYR A 189 -16.88 -7.22 3.31
CA TYR A 189 -18.03 -6.99 4.17
C TYR A 189 -18.97 -8.21 4.18
N ARG A 190 -19.31 -8.74 3.01
CA ARG A 190 -20.14 -9.96 2.87
C ARG A 190 -19.48 -11.21 3.47
N ALA A 191 -18.16 -11.28 3.46
CA ALA A 191 -17.38 -12.33 4.11
C ALA A 191 -17.27 -12.16 5.64
N GLY A 192 -17.88 -11.12 6.22
CA GLY A 192 -17.86 -10.85 7.66
C GLY A 192 -16.60 -10.16 8.18
N VAL A 193 -15.76 -9.62 7.30
CA VAL A 193 -14.58 -8.85 7.71
C VAL A 193 -15.03 -7.52 8.28
N ASN A 194 -14.61 -7.22 9.53
CA ASN A 194 -14.92 -5.96 10.18
C ASN A 194 -14.42 -4.76 9.35
N LEU A 195 -15.23 -3.71 9.21
CA LEU A 195 -14.94 -2.51 8.41
C LEU A 195 -13.57 -1.89 8.73
N GLU A 196 -13.17 -1.88 10.00
CA GLU A 196 -11.88 -1.32 10.42
C GLU A 196 -10.68 -2.22 10.05
N ARG A 197 -10.93 -3.50 9.75
CA ARG A 197 -9.92 -4.50 9.37
C ARG A 197 -9.87 -4.74 7.87
N GLN A 198 -10.77 -4.17 7.09
CA GLN A 198 -10.77 -4.29 5.63
C GLN A 198 -9.57 -3.52 5.06
N ARG A 199 -8.52 -4.23 4.70
CA ARG A 199 -7.29 -3.65 4.15
C ARG A 199 -6.94 -4.29 2.82
N VAL A 200 -6.86 -3.46 1.80
CA VAL A 200 -6.35 -3.84 0.48
C VAL A 200 -4.87 -3.53 0.46
N ALA A 201 -4.05 -4.47 0.88
CA ALA A 201 -2.60 -4.35 1.01
C ALA A 201 -1.90 -5.57 0.39
N SER A 202 -0.58 -5.66 0.53
CA SER A 202 0.14 -6.91 0.23
C SER A 202 -0.45 -8.05 1.06
N PRO A 203 -0.82 -9.19 0.45
CA PRO A 203 -1.49 -10.28 1.16
C PRO A 203 -0.61 -11.00 2.19
N PHE A 204 0.68 -10.73 2.20
CA PHE A 204 1.66 -11.47 2.99
C PHE A 204 2.15 -10.72 4.23
N ILE A 205 1.67 -9.53 4.49
CA ILE A 205 1.98 -8.80 5.73
C ILE A 205 1.12 -9.29 6.89
N ASN A 206 1.55 -9.00 8.11
CA ASN A 206 0.90 -9.47 9.33
C ASN A 206 -0.58 -9.06 9.41
N GLU A 207 -0.89 -7.85 9.00
CA GLU A 207 -2.25 -7.30 9.02
C GLU A 207 -3.20 -7.96 8.01
N ALA A 208 -2.68 -8.70 7.05
CA ALA A 208 -3.46 -9.39 6.02
C ALA A 208 -3.63 -10.90 6.27
N GLN A 209 -3.00 -11.46 7.30
CA GLN A 209 -3.02 -12.91 7.57
C GLN A 209 -4.45 -13.45 7.72
N GLU A 210 -5.31 -12.77 8.48
CA GLU A 210 -6.68 -13.20 8.72
C GLU A 210 -7.53 -13.24 7.43
N SER A 211 -7.23 -12.37 6.47
CA SER A 211 -7.95 -12.27 5.20
C SER A 211 -7.30 -13.04 4.05
N LEU A 212 -6.10 -13.58 4.24
CA LEU A 212 -5.37 -14.31 3.18
C LEU A 212 -6.17 -15.52 2.66
N GLN A 213 -6.87 -16.24 3.54
CA GLN A 213 -7.73 -17.36 3.17
C GLN A 213 -8.86 -16.97 2.19
N LEU A 214 -9.30 -15.71 2.21
CA LEU A 214 -10.39 -15.23 1.35
C LEU A 214 -10.01 -15.25 -0.13
N TYR A 215 -8.72 -15.24 -0.48
CA TYR A 215 -8.30 -15.47 -1.86
C TYR A 215 -8.79 -16.79 -2.43
N ARG A 216 -8.92 -17.83 -1.60
CA ARG A 216 -9.41 -19.14 -2.03
C ARG A 216 -10.84 -19.10 -2.57
N VAL A 217 -11.65 -18.18 -2.06
CA VAL A 217 -13.06 -18.05 -2.42
C VAL A 217 -13.28 -16.90 -3.41
N LEU A 218 -12.64 -15.74 -3.16
CA LEU A 218 -12.87 -14.52 -3.92
C LEU A 218 -12.05 -14.45 -5.22
N ASP A 219 -10.86 -15.08 -5.24
CA ASP A 219 -9.97 -15.11 -6.41
C ASP A 219 -9.14 -16.39 -6.45
N PRO A 220 -9.80 -17.56 -6.70
CA PRO A 220 -9.14 -18.87 -6.66
C PRO A 220 -8.02 -19.02 -7.70
N ASN A 221 -8.10 -18.31 -8.82
CA ASN A 221 -7.04 -18.32 -9.83
C ASN A 221 -5.75 -17.68 -9.31
N THR A 222 -5.85 -16.53 -8.67
CA THR A 222 -4.72 -15.87 -8.02
C THR A 222 -4.20 -16.72 -6.86
N TRP A 223 -5.10 -17.33 -6.07
CA TRP A 223 -4.73 -18.23 -4.98
C TRP A 223 -3.84 -19.39 -5.47
N GLY A 224 -4.29 -20.12 -6.48
CA GLY A 224 -3.56 -21.28 -7.01
C GLY A 224 -2.13 -20.94 -7.44
N LYS A 225 -1.95 -19.76 -8.05
CA LYS A 225 -0.63 -19.30 -8.49
C LYS A 225 0.24 -18.76 -7.34
N MET A 226 -0.33 -18.01 -6.38
CA MET A 226 0.45 -17.44 -5.28
C MET A 226 1.02 -18.50 -4.34
N VAL A 227 0.34 -19.63 -4.17
CA VAL A 227 0.83 -20.76 -3.38
C VAL A 227 2.14 -21.34 -3.93
N GLY A 228 2.27 -21.39 -5.24
CA GLY A 228 3.53 -21.79 -5.89
C GLY A 228 4.59 -20.68 -5.98
N ARG A 229 4.18 -19.43 -5.80
CA ARG A 229 5.03 -18.26 -5.99
C ARG A 229 5.74 -17.80 -4.72
N VAL A 230 5.07 -17.91 -3.56
CA VAL A 230 5.59 -17.43 -2.27
C VAL A 230 5.50 -18.52 -1.21
N ASN A 231 6.63 -18.77 -0.55
CA ASN A 231 6.74 -19.83 0.45
C ASN A 231 5.82 -19.59 1.65
N GLY A 232 5.19 -20.68 2.12
CA GLY A 232 4.37 -20.68 3.33
C GLY A 232 2.95 -20.16 3.14
N VAL A 233 2.58 -19.61 1.98
CA VAL A 233 1.25 -19.06 1.72
C VAL A 233 0.13 -20.05 2.00
N ASN A 234 0.25 -21.31 1.56
CA ASN A 234 -0.77 -22.32 1.79
C ASN A 234 -0.97 -22.59 3.28
N PHE A 235 0.13 -22.71 4.03
CA PHE A 235 0.08 -22.92 5.48
C PHE A 235 -0.55 -21.71 6.20
N THR A 236 -0.11 -20.52 5.88
CA THR A 236 -0.66 -19.28 6.45
C THR A 236 -2.14 -19.09 6.09
N GLY A 237 -2.54 -19.42 4.88
CA GLY A 237 -3.95 -19.33 4.46
C GLY A 237 -4.87 -20.36 5.15
N MET A 238 -4.32 -21.45 5.69
CA MET A 238 -5.08 -22.42 6.49
C MET A 238 -5.07 -22.10 7.98
N TYR A 239 -3.95 -21.64 8.50
CA TYR A 239 -3.70 -21.52 9.94
C TYR A 239 -3.42 -20.08 10.40
N GLY A 240 -3.53 -19.09 9.51
CA GLY A 240 -3.37 -17.68 9.85
C GLY A 240 -4.35 -17.25 10.95
N GLY A 241 -3.83 -16.57 11.97
CA GLY A 241 -4.63 -16.17 13.14
C GLY A 241 -4.90 -17.28 14.15
N THR A 242 -4.34 -18.50 13.99
CA THR A 242 -4.47 -19.62 14.91
C THR A 242 -3.19 -19.82 15.74
N HIS A 243 -3.29 -20.63 16.80
CA HIS A 243 -2.13 -21.02 17.63
C HIS A 243 -1.02 -21.74 16.83
N ALA A 244 -1.35 -22.39 15.72
CA ALA A 244 -0.38 -23.06 14.85
C ALA A 244 0.64 -22.08 14.22
N MET A 245 0.29 -20.79 14.13
CA MET A 245 1.18 -19.71 13.66
C MET A 245 1.87 -18.96 14.83
N GLY A 246 1.85 -19.52 16.03
CA GLY A 246 2.44 -18.88 17.22
C GLY A 246 1.61 -17.73 17.79
N TRP A 247 0.37 -17.60 17.37
CA TRP A 247 -0.55 -16.58 17.91
C TRP A 247 -0.90 -16.95 19.35
N GLN A 248 -0.45 -16.14 20.29
CA GLN A 248 -0.89 -16.21 21.68
C GLN A 248 -1.75 -14.98 21.97
N SER A 249 -3.00 -15.19 22.34
CA SER A 249 -3.79 -14.14 22.96
C SER A 249 -3.24 -13.88 24.36
N VAL A 250 -2.48 -12.81 24.53
CA VAL A 250 -2.07 -12.35 25.85
C VAL A 250 -3.31 -11.71 26.50
N LYS A 251 -3.85 -12.37 27.54
CA LYS A 251 -4.81 -11.71 28.43
C LYS A 251 -4.04 -10.73 29.28
N LEU A 252 -4.41 -9.46 29.23
CA LEU A 252 -3.88 -8.48 30.18
C LEU A 252 -4.27 -8.89 31.59
N PRO A 253 -3.38 -8.77 32.58
CA PRO A 253 -3.73 -8.90 33.98
C PRO A 253 -4.89 -7.96 34.35
N GLU A 254 -5.77 -8.36 35.27
CA GLU A 254 -6.85 -7.52 35.77
C GLU A 254 -6.29 -6.18 36.27
N GLY A 255 -6.90 -5.09 35.82
CA GLY A 255 -6.50 -3.71 36.18
C GLY A 255 -5.51 -3.04 35.22
N LEU A 256 -5.04 -3.70 34.17
CA LEU A 256 -4.24 -3.09 33.12
C LEU A 256 -5.07 -2.87 31.86
N SER A 257 -4.99 -1.67 31.30
CA SER A 257 -5.53 -1.34 29.98
C SER A 257 -4.38 -1.07 29.01
N LEU A 258 -4.55 -1.46 27.75
CA LEU A 258 -3.71 -0.93 26.67
C LEU A 258 -4.14 0.51 26.42
N ILE A 259 -3.33 1.46 26.87
CA ILE A 259 -3.53 2.89 26.58
C ILE A 259 -3.18 3.20 25.14
#